data_53c01200fbf81df007fe053481498c72
#
_entry.id   53c01200fbf81df007fe053481498c72
#
_cell.length_a   1.000
_cell.length_b   1.000
_cell.length_c   1.000
_cell.angle_alpha   90.00
_cell.angle_beta   90.00
_cell.angle_gamma   90.00
#
_symmetry.space_group_name_H-M   'P 1'
#
loop_
_entity.id
_entity.type
_entity.pdbx_description
1 polymer ?
#
loop_
_entity_poly.entity_id
_entity_poly.type
_entity_poly.pdbx_seq_one_letter_code
_entity_poly.pdbx_strand_id
1 'polypeptide(L)'
;MNPLLASLQPYPFERLRQLFAGVTPPKHLPHISLGIGEPKHATPPFIKAALTDSLGTALSGYPATAGELRTREACGQWLQRRYNIEVNPASQILPVNGSREALFSFAQAVVDASRAGVKVISPNPFYQIYEGAALLSGAEPYYVPNTAEHQFATDWDAVPEAIWQQTQ
;
A
#
# COMPACT_ATOMS: atom_id res chain seq x y z
N MET A 1 6.15 23.03 -12.17
CA MET A 1 6.26 21.60 -11.80
C MET A 1 6.43 21.55 -10.29
N ASN A 2 5.84 20.56 -9.60
CA ASN A 2 5.99 20.43 -8.16
C ASN A 2 7.48 20.18 -7.81
N PRO A 3 8.14 21.05 -7.02
CA PRO A 3 9.56 20.89 -6.68
C PRO A 3 9.86 19.61 -5.87
N LEU A 4 8.87 19.07 -5.17
CA LEU A 4 9.01 17.85 -4.39
C LEU A 4 9.27 16.60 -5.27
N LEU A 5 8.97 16.66 -6.58
CA LEU A 5 9.32 15.59 -7.50
C LEU A 5 10.83 15.32 -7.56
N ALA A 6 11.66 16.32 -7.31
CA ALA A 6 13.10 16.17 -7.32
C ALA A 6 13.64 15.34 -6.13
N SER A 7 12.85 15.19 -5.06
CA SER A 7 13.22 14.39 -3.89
C SER A 7 12.89 12.89 -4.04
N LEU A 8 12.11 12.51 -5.06
CA LEU A 8 11.75 11.11 -5.28
C LEU A 8 12.96 10.28 -5.71
N GLN A 9 13.04 9.08 -5.15
CA GLN A 9 14.06 8.10 -5.51
C GLN A 9 13.62 7.28 -6.74
N PRO A 10 14.57 6.81 -7.57
CA PRO A 10 14.25 5.89 -8.66
C PRO A 10 13.55 4.63 -8.16
N TYR A 11 12.60 4.13 -8.96
CA TYR A 11 11.82 2.95 -8.61
C TYR A 11 12.75 1.74 -8.34
N PRO A 12 12.67 1.08 -7.18
CA PRO A 12 13.65 0.06 -6.77
C PRO A 12 13.78 -1.11 -7.74
N PHE A 13 12.68 -1.58 -8.34
CA PHE A 13 12.73 -2.68 -9.30
C PHE A 13 13.37 -2.28 -10.63
N GLU A 14 13.30 -1.01 -11.01
CA GLU A 14 14.02 -0.51 -12.18
C GLU A 14 15.54 -0.48 -11.93
N ARG A 15 15.97 -0.06 -10.73
CA ARG A 15 17.37 -0.16 -10.31
C ARG A 15 17.86 -1.60 -10.30
N LEU A 16 17.04 -2.52 -9.77
CA LEU A 16 17.38 -3.95 -9.75
C LEU A 16 17.49 -4.52 -11.16
N ARG A 17 16.57 -4.16 -12.07
CA ARG A 17 16.63 -4.56 -13.47
C ARG A 17 17.93 -4.08 -14.16
N GLN A 18 18.35 -2.86 -13.88
CA GLN A 18 19.61 -2.31 -14.42
C GLN A 18 20.83 -3.05 -13.87
N LEU A 19 20.85 -3.39 -12.59
CA LEU A 19 21.92 -4.17 -11.98
C LEU A 19 22.08 -5.56 -12.60
N PHE A 20 20.98 -6.18 -13.03
CA PHE A 20 20.99 -7.50 -13.63
C PHE A 20 21.04 -7.50 -15.16
N ALA A 21 21.07 -6.34 -15.82
CA ALA A 21 21.01 -6.25 -17.29
C ALA A 21 22.14 -7.04 -18.00
N GLY A 22 23.32 -7.18 -17.37
CA GLY A 22 24.45 -7.94 -17.90
C GLY A 22 24.57 -9.38 -17.42
N VAL A 23 23.64 -9.84 -16.57
CA VAL A 23 23.70 -11.18 -15.96
C VAL A 23 22.95 -12.19 -16.82
N THR A 24 23.65 -13.22 -17.28
CA THR A 24 23.04 -14.36 -17.99
C THR A 24 23.00 -15.58 -17.05
N PRO A 25 21.83 -16.04 -16.63
CA PRO A 25 21.76 -17.21 -15.75
C PRO A 25 22.18 -18.49 -16.47
N PRO A 26 22.70 -19.50 -15.75
CA PRO A 26 23.06 -20.78 -16.31
C PRO A 26 21.85 -21.47 -16.97
N LYS A 27 22.03 -21.96 -18.19
CA LYS A 27 20.93 -22.59 -18.97
C LYS A 27 20.32 -23.84 -18.33
N HIS A 28 21.08 -24.54 -17.46
CA HIS A 28 20.64 -25.75 -16.79
C HIS A 28 19.89 -25.51 -15.48
N LEU A 29 19.81 -24.25 -15.01
CA LEU A 29 19.08 -23.88 -13.82
C LEU A 29 17.91 -22.98 -14.20
N PRO A 30 16.66 -23.44 -14.02
CA PRO A 30 15.50 -22.59 -14.29
C PRO A 30 15.49 -21.42 -13.28
N HIS A 31 15.20 -20.23 -13.78
CA HIS A 31 15.08 -19.05 -12.93
C HIS A 31 13.82 -19.15 -12.03
N ILE A 32 14.03 -19.10 -10.72
CA ILE A 32 12.97 -18.99 -9.71
C ILE A 32 12.96 -17.56 -9.16
N SER A 33 11.97 -16.79 -9.52
CA SER A 33 11.83 -15.42 -9.03
C SER A 33 11.23 -15.38 -7.63
N LEU A 34 11.97 -14.81 -6.68
CA LEU A 34 11.52 -14.53 -5.31
C LEU A 34 11.38 -13.02 -5.06
N GLY A 35 11.46 -12.20 -6.11
CA GLY A 35 11.47 -10.74 -6.00
C GLY A 35 10.10 -10.11 -5.75
N ILE A 36 9.02 -10.81 -6.06
CA ILE A 36 7.64 -10.32 -5.90
C ILE A 36 6.79 -11.40 -5.24
N GLY A 37 6.13 -11.05 -4.13
CA GLY A 37 5.17 -11.91 -3.42
C GLY A 37 3.81 -11.97 -4.10
N GLU A 38 3.78 -12.37 -5.38
CA GLU A 38 2.55 -12.47 -6.15
C GLU A 38 1.96 -13.89 -6.08
N PRO A 39 0.67 -14.05 -5.68
CA PRO A 39 0.01 -15.34 -5.71
C PRO A 39 -0.09 -15.89 -7.14
N LYS A 40 0.31 -17.16 -7.34
CA LYS A 40 0.28 -17.84 -8.65
C LYS A 40 -0.84 -18.88 -8.76
N HIS A 41 -1.66 -19.04 -7.74
CA HIS A 41 -2.76 -20.00 -7.75
C HIS A 41 -3.89 -19.56 -8.68
N ALA A 42 -4.53 -20.53 -9.31
CA ALA A 42 -5.68 -20.24 -10.17
C ALA A 42 -6.84 -19.67 -9.33
N THR A 43 -7.51 -18.65 -9.89
CA THR A 43 -8.71 -18.09 -9.28
C THR A 43 -9.80 -19.15 -9.14
N PRO A 44 -10.42 -19.33 -7.97
CA PRO A 44 -11.49 -20.28 -7.75
C PRO A 44 -12.64 -20.13 -8.78
N PRO A 45 -13.22 -21.26 -9.25
CA PRO A 45 -14.27 -21.23 -10.28
C PRO A 45 -15.49 -20.37 -9.91
N PHE A 46 -15.91 -20.39 -8.65
CA PHE A 46 -17.07 -19.63 -8.20
C PHE A 46 -16.87 -18.11 -8.31
N ILE A 47 -15.65 -17.60 -8.15
CA ILE A 47 -15.34 -16.17 -8.33
C ILE A 47 -15.48 -15.81 -9.81
N LYS A 48 -14.96 -16.65 -10.71
CA LYS A 48 -15.08 -16.45 -12.15
C LYS A 48 -16.54 -16.47 -12.60
N ALA A 49 -17.34 -17.43 -12.08
CA ALA A 49 -18.76 -17.51 -12.37
C ALA A 49 -19.50 -16.25 -11.92
N ALA A 50 -19.30 -15.81 -10.67
CA ALA A 50 -19.91 -14.59 -10.15
C ALA A 50 -19.59 -13.35 -10.99
N LEU A 51 -18.34 -13.22 -11.45
CA LEU A 51 -17.94 -12.14 -12.35
C LEU A 51 -18.67 -12.22 -13.68
N THR A 52 -18.69 -13.41 -14.32
CA THR A 52 -19.34 -13.62 -15.62
C THR A 52 -20.84 -13.34 -15.55
N ASP A 53 -21.51 -13.82 -14.51
CA ASP A 53 -22.95 -13.62 -14.32
C ASP A 53 -23.33 -12.15 -14.09
N SER A 54 -22.40 -11.36 -13.57
CA SER A 54 -22.59 -9.94 -13.28
C SER A 54 -22.30 -9.01 -14.46
N LEU A 55 -21.61 -9.47 -15.50
CA LEU A 55 -21.15 -8.61 -16.60
C LEU A 55 -22.26 -7.81 -17.28
N GLY A 56 -23.45 -8.41 -17.45
CA GLY A 56 -24.59 -7.78 -18.12
C GLY A 56 -25.10 -6.52 -17.41
N THR A 57 -24.91 -6.43 -16.11
CA THR A 57 -25.37 -5.29 -15.28
C THR A 57 -24.21 -4.41 -14.80
N ALA A 58 -23.04 -5.00 -14.54
CA ALA A 58 -21.92 -4.28 -13.96
C ALA A 58 -21.25 -3.28 -14.92
N LEU A 59 -21.42 -3.43 -16.21
CA LEU A 59 -20.82 -2.55 -17.23
C LEU A 59 -21.72 -1.39 -17.67
N SER A 60 -22.91 -1.24 -17.09
CA SER A 60 -23.95 -0.34 -17.60
C SER A 60 -23.88 1.09 -17.07
N GLY A 61 -22.95 1.46 -16.22
CA GLY A 61 -22.87 2.82 -15.66
C GLY A 61 -21.64 3.07 -14.81
N TYR A 62 -21.54 4.30 -14.31
CA TYR A 62 -20.53 4.66 -13.34
C TYR A 62 -20.86 4.09 -11.96
N PRO A 63 -19.87 3.59 -11.22
CA PRO A 63 -20.09 3.21 -9.82
C PRO A 63 -20.39 4.44 -8.95
N ALA A 64 -21.10 4.23 -7.84
CA ALA A 64 -21.31 5.28 -6.85
C ALA A 64 -19.96 5.80 -6.32
N THR A 65 -19.85 7.10 -6.07
CA THR A 65 -18.62 7.76 -5.60
C THR A 65 -18.03 7.10 -4.33
N ALA A 66 -18.91 6.72 -3.39
CA ALA A 66 -18.52 6.02 -2.17
C ALA A 66 -18.38 4.49 -2.36
N GLY A 67 -18.52 3.99 -3.58
CA GLY A 67 -18.66 2.57 -3.86
C GLY A 67 -20.06 2.03 -3.55
N GLU A 68 -20.42 0.91 -4.15
CA GLU A 68 -21.72 0.28 -3.96
C GLU A 68 -21.92 -0.17 -2.50
N LEU A 69 -23.09 0.13 -1.95
CA LEU A 69 -23.40 -0.21 -0.55
C LEU A 69 -23.28 -1.73 -0.30
N ARG A 70 -23.77 -2.55 -1.22
CA ARG A 70 -23.63 -4.02 -1.11
C ARG A 70 -22.17 -4.50 -0.99
N THR A 71 -21.26 -3.86 -1.71
CA THR A 71 -19.81 -4.17 -1.61
C THR A 71 -19.28 -3.78 -0.24
N ARG A 72 -19.66 -2.62 0.27
CA ARG A 72 -19.26 -2.14 1.61
C ARG A 72 -19.84 -3.02 2.72
N GLU A 73 -21.11 -3.43 2.60
CA GLU A 73 -21.74 -4.39 3.52
C GLU A 73 -21.03 -5.74 3.51
N ALA A 74 -20.69 -6.27 2.33
CA ALA A 74 -19.94 -7.53 2.22
C ALA A 74 -18.54 -7.44 2.87
N CYS A 75 -17.85 -6.30 2.73
CA CYS A 75 -16.58 -6.03 3.41
C CYS A 75 -16.76 -5.99 4.94
N GLY A 76 -17.80 -5.30 5.44
CA GLY A 76 -18.12 -5.24 6.87
C GLY A 76 -18.42 -6.63 7.45
N GLN A 77 -19.25 -7.42 6.76
CA GLN A 77 -19.52 -8.80 7.16
C GLN A 77 -18.27 -9.67 7.16
N TRP A 78 -17.33 -9.47 6.21
CA TRP A 78 -16.07 -10.18 6.19
C TRP A 78 -15.19 -9.80 7.39
N LEU A 79 -15.09 -8.51 7.72
CA LEU A 79 -14.35 -8.01 8.90
C LEU A 79 -14.92 -8.61 10.19
N GLN A 80 -16.24 -8.66 10.31
CA GLN A 80 -16.91 -9.27 11.45
C GLN A 80 -16.57 -10.78 11.57
N ARG A 81 -16.68 -11.53 10.47
CA ARG A 81 -16.41 -12.99 10.50
C ARG A 81 -14.92 -13.31 10.75
N ARG A 82 -14.02 -12.50 10.18
CA ARG A 82 -12.58 -12.82 10.19
C ARG A 82 -11.86 -12.29 11.42
N TYR A 83 -12.26 -11.13 11.90
CA TYR A 83 -11.54 -10.39 12.94
C TYR A 83 -12.42 -10.01 14.14
N ASN A 84 -13.70 -10.32 14.12
CA ASN A 84 -14.69 -9.89 15.11
C ASN A 84 -14.74 -8.35 15.29
N ILE A 85 -14.61 -7.64 14.17
CA ILE A 85 -14.66 -6.17 14.12
C ILE A 85 -16.00 -5.76 13.50
N GLU A 86 -16.75 -4.95 14.23
CA GLU A 86 -17.96 -4.30 13.72
C GLU A 86 -17.61 -2.92 13.15
N VAL A 87 -18.07 -2.68 11.93
CA VAL A 87 -17.90 -1.39 11.25
C VAL A 87 -19.23 -0.96 10.62
N ASN A 88 -19.45 0.34 10.55
CA ASN A 88 -20.58 0.89 9.81
C ASN A 88 -20.22 0.97 8.31
N PRO A 89 -20.83 0.16 7.42
CA PRO A 89 -20.49 0.15 6.01
C PRO A 89 -20.75 1.49 5.30
N ALA A 90 -21.68 2.30 5.83
CA ALA A 90 -22.02 3.58 5.21
C ALA A 90 -20.94 4.66 5.42
N SER A 91 -20.18 4.61 6.52
CA SER A 91 -19.28 5.68 6.94
C SER A 91 -17.83 5.24 7.22
N GLN A 92 -17.58 3.95 7.36
CA GLN A 92 -16.25 3.44 7.76
C GLN A 92 -15.59 2.54 6.71
N ILE A 93 -16.24 2.33 5.56
CA ILE A 93 -15.68 1.54 4.45
C ILE A 93 -15.72 2.37 3.18
N LEU A 94 -14.56 2.53 2.56
CA LEU A 94 -14.40 3.17 1.26
C LEU A 94 -13.66 2.21 0.31
N PRO A 95 -14.34 1.61 -0.68
CA PRO A 95 -13.68 0.83 -1.72
C PRO A 95 -12.73 1.70 -2.56
N VAL A 96 -11.58 1.14 -2.89
CA VAL A 96 -10.55 1.81 -3.68
C VAL A 96 -10.07 0.89 -4.81
N ASN A 97 -9.47 1.45 -5.86
CA ASN A 97 -8.98 0.69 -7.00
C ASN A 97 -7.67 -0.06 -6.74
N GLY A 98 -7.16 0.01 -5.52
CA GLY A 98 -5.97 -0.69 -5.08
C GLY A 98 -5.42 -0.07 -3.80
N SER A 99 -4.76 -0.88 -2.97
CA SER A 99 -4.19 -0.42 -1.71
C SER A 99 -3.03 0.58 -1.89
N ARG A 100 -2.31 0.51 -3.00
CA ARG A 100 -1.24 1.47 -3.33
C ARG A 100 -1.79 2.88 -3.47
N GLU A 101 -2.83 3.04 -4.27
CA GLU A 101 -3.51 4.32 -4.51
C GLU A 101 -4.16 4.83 -3.22
N ALA A 102 -4.74 3.92 -2.43
CA ALA A 102 -5.34 4.27 -1.14
C ALA A 102 -4.31 4.82 -0.16
N LEU A 103 -3.17 4.15 0.01
CA LEU A 103 -2.09 4.58 0.90
C LEU A 103 -1.52 5.93 0.47
N PHE A 104 -1.32 6.12 -0.84
CA PHE A 104 -0.84 7.39 -1.38
C PHE A 104 -1.84 8.52 -1.12
N SER A 105 -3.12 8.30 -1.43
CA SER A 105 -4.18 9.28 -1.24
C SER A 105 -4.45 9.58 0.23
N PHE A 106 -4.30 8.58 1.10
CA PHE A 106 -4.44 8.75 2.54
C PHE A 106 -3.42 9.77 3.09
N ALA A 107 -2.15 9.64 2.72
CA ALA A 107 -1.13 10.61 3.12
C ALA A 107 -1.46 12.02 2.62
N GLN A 108 -1.98 12.17 1.37
CA GLN A 108 -2.42 13.46 0.85
C GLN A 108 -3.59 14.07 1.65
N ALA A 109 -4.44 13.21 2.24
CA ALA A 109 -5.61 13.66 3.00
C ALA A 109 -5.30 14.03 4.45
N VAL A 110 -4.28 13.39 5.07
CA VAL A 110 -4.01 13.56 6.51
C VAL A 110 -2.81 14.46 6.81
N VAL A 111 -1.84 14.57 5.90
CA VAL A 111 -0.65 15.38 6.11
C VAL A 111 -0.96 16.87 5.88
N ASP A 112 -0.76 17.67 6.92
CA ASP A 112 -0.84 19.13 6.84
C ASP A 112 0.54 19.73 6.56
N ALA A 113 0.84 19.93 5.28
CA ALA A 113 2.11 20.50 4.81
C ALA A 113 2.33 21.97 5.22
N SER A 114 1.34 22.66 5.79
CA SER A 114 1.51 24.02 6.31
C SER A 114 2.30 24.04 7.63
N ARG A 115 2.39 22.92 8.32
CA ARG A 115 3.19 22.75 9.53
C ARG A 115 4.65 22.47 9.17
N ALA A 116 5.57 23.20 9.76
CA ALA A 116 7.00 23.00 9.54
C ALA A 116 7.49 21.67 10.17
N GLY A 117 8.33 20.93 9.45
CA GLY A 117 9.01 19.74 9.97
C GLY A 117 8.12 18.52 10.15
N VAL A 118 6.96 18.48 9.49
CA VAL A 118 6.06 17.32 9.54
C VAL A 118 6.75 16.02 9.12
N LYS A 119 6.56 14.97 9.91
CA LYS A 119 7.13 13.65 9.68
C LYS A 119 6.04 12.61 9.38
N VAL A 120 6.40 11.63 8.55
CA VAL A 120 5.70 10.36 8.40
C VAL A 120 6.66 9.25 8.79
N ILE A 121 6.33 8.50 9.84
CA ILE A 121 7.18 7.41 10.33
C ILE A 121 6.87 6.13 9.55
N SER A 122 7.92 5.41 9.18
CA SER A 122 7.83 4.13 8.47
C SER A 122 8.85 3.12 9.00
N PRO A 123 8.52 1.81 9.08
CA PRO A 123 9.53 0.79 9.32
C PRO A 123 10.54 0.74 8.16
N ASN A 124 11.73 0.24 8.40
CA ASN A 124 12.71 -0.02 7.35
C ASN A 124 13.26 -1.47 7.49
N PRO A 125 13.08 -2.35 6.50
CA PRO A 125 12.59 -2.09 5.14
C PRO A 125 11.09 -1.78 5.08
N PHE A 126 10.69 -1.05 4.04
CA PHE A 126 9.33 -0.53 3.87
C PHE A 126 8.81 -0.70 2.44
N TYR A 127 7.51 -0.51 2.27
CA TYR A 127 6.92 -0.42 0.94
C TYR A 127 7.14 0.98 0.36
N GLN A 128 7.77 1.06 -0.82
CA GLN A 128 8.22 2.34 -1.41
C GLN A 128 7.14 3.42 -1.56
N ILE A 129 5.86 3.04 -1.53
CA ILE A 129 4.76 4.01 -1.61
C ILE A 129 4.71 4.92 -0.38
N TYR A 130 5.18 4.45 0.78
CA TYR A 130 5.18 5.24 2.02
C TYR A 130 6.09 6.47 1.88
N GLU A 131 7.31 6.27 1.34
CA GLU A 131 8.24 7.36 1.09
C GLU A 131 7.69 8.35 0.06
N GLY A 132 7.23 7.86 -1.09
CA GLY A 132 6.67 8.69 -2.15
C GLY A 132 5.44 9.48 -1.69
N ALA A 133 4.56 8.86 -0.90
CA ALA A 133 3.39 9.51 -0.34
C ALA A 133 3.77 10.60 0.67
N ALA A 134 4.71 10.33 1.58
CA ALA A 134 5.23 11.32 2.53
C ALA A 134 5.85 12.53 1.81
N LEU A 135 6.80 12.28 0.91
CA LEU A 135 7.51 13.34 0.19
C LEU A 135 6.55 14.22 -0.63
N LEU A 136 5.63 13.62 -1.40
CA LEU A 136 4.72 14.38 -2.25
C LEU A 136 3.57 15.06 -1.49
N SER A 137 3.30 14.63 -0.26
CA SER A 137 2.42 15.37 0.65
C SER A 137 3.13 16.48 1.43
N GLY A 138 4.45 16.65 1.26
CA GLY A 138 5.23 17.69 1.91
C GLY A 138 5.78 17.32 3.29
N ALA A 139 5.68 16.03 3.69
CA ALA A 139 6.29 15.52 4.90
C ALA A 139 7.70 14.98 4.66
N GLU A 140 8.50 14.90 5.70
CA GLU A 140 9.77 14.20 5.70
C GLU A 140 9.58 12.77 6.21
N PRO A 141 9.98 11.73 5.46
CA PRO A 141 9.96 10.36 5.95
C PRO A 141 11.00 10.16 7.06
N TYR A 142 10.58 9.51 8.15
CA TYR A 142 11.45 9.06 9.22
C TYR A 142 11.42 7.54 9.28
N TYR A 143 12.60 6.89 9.26
CA TYR A 143 12.69 5.44 9.15
C TYR A 143 13.13 4.80 10.47
N VAL A 144 12.39 3.77 10.91
CA VAL A 144 12.71 2.96 12.09
C VAL A 144 13.23 1.60 11.61
N PRO A 145 14.52 1.27 11.84
CA PRO A 145 15.08 0.00 11.39
C PRO A 145 14.43 -1.20 12.08
N ASN A 146 14.12 -2.23 11.29
CA ASN A 146 13.75 -3.55 11.79
C ASN A 146 15.00 -4.41 11.89
N THR A 147 15.43 -4.72 13.10
CA THR A 147 16.67 -5.44 13.35
C THR A 147 16.44 -6.88 13.83
N ALA A 148 17.44 -7.74 13.68
CA ALA A 148 17.38 -9.12 14.15
C ALA A 148 17.24 -9.20 15.69
N GLU A 149 17.76 -8.23 16.41
CA GLU A 149 17.65 -8.12 17.88
C GLU A 149 16.18 -8.03 18.33
N HIS A 150 15.35 -7.34 17.54
CA HIS A 150 13.91 -7.23 17.77
C HIS A 150 13.09 -8.21 16.93
N GLN A 151 13.72 -9.31 16.46
CA GLN A 151 13.05 -10.31 15.61
C GLN A 151 12.37 -9.69 14.37
N PHE A 152 12.97 -8.64 13.84
CA PHE A 152 12.46 -7.83 12.73
C PHE A 152 11.12 -7.11 12.99
N ALA A 153 10.66 -7.05 14.24
CA ALA A 153 9.60 -6.13 14.65
C ALA A 153 10.14 -4.69 14.71
N THR A 154 9.27 -3.73 14.48
CA THR A 154 9.63 -2.31 14.61
C THR A 154 9.66 -1.92 16.08
N ASP A 155 10.77 -1.40 16.53
CA ASP A 155 10.90 -0.83 17.88
C ASP A 155 10.40 0.62 17.89
N TRP A 156 9.12 0.78 18.17
CA TRP A 156 8.49 2.09 18.23
C TRP A 156 8.94 2.92 19.45
N ASP A 157 9.41 2.26 20.51
CA ASP A 157 9.89 2.93 21.72
C ASP A 157 11.25 3.59 21.51
N ALA A 158 12.00 3.16 20.49
CA ALA A 158 13.25 3.79 20.08
C ALA A 158 13.05 5.12 19.33
N VAL A 159 11.83 5.46 18.95
CA VAL A 159 11.54 6.73 18.25
C VAL A 159 11.54 7.88 19.27
N PRO A 160 12.40 8.91 19.08
CA PRO A 160 12.45 10.04 20.00
C PRO A 160 11.11 10.78 20.10
N GLU A 161 10.76 11.23 21.30
CA GLU A 161 9.53 11.99 21.56
C GLU A 161 9.39 13.21 20.64
N ALA A 162 10.47 13.90 20.35
CA ALA A 162 10.48 15.04 19.43
C ALA A 162 10.05 14.68 17.99
N ILE A 163 10.29 13.42 17.56
CA ILE A 163 9.83 12.91 16.26
C ILE A 163 8.33 12.60 16.33
N TRP A 164 7.86 11.97 17.42
CA TRP A 164 6.43 11.72 17.63
C TRP A 164 5.60 13.00 17.59
N GLN A 165 6.09 14.10 18.19
CA GLN A 165 5.41 15.40 18.19
C GLN A 165 5.31 16.04 16.82
N GLN A 166 6.17 15.66 15.86
CA GLN A 166 6.16 16.11 14.48
C GLN A 166 5.38 15.15 13.55
N THR A 167 4.99 13.98 14.03
CA THR A 167 4.36 12.93 13.22
C THR A 167 2.87 13.21 13.02
N GLN A 168 2.41 12.86 11.81
CA GLN A 168 1.00 12.93 11.41
C GLN A 168 0.56 11.62 10.76
#